data_9d71a8555c6f1c811ccc64a6f78dfe86
#
_entry.id   9d71a8555c6f1c811ccc64a6f78dfe86
#
_cell.length_a   1.000
_cell.length_b   1.000
_cell.length_c   1.000
_cell.angle_alpha   90.00
_cell.angle_beta   90.00
_cell.angle_gamma   90.00
#
_symmetry.space_group_name_H-M   'P 1'
#
loop_
_entity.id
_entity.type
_entity.pdbx_description
1 polymer ?
#
loop_
_entity_poly.entity_id
_entity_poly.type
_entity_poly.pdbx_seq_one_letter_code
_entity_poly.pdbx_strand_id
1 'polypeptide(L)'
;MPARAHDVPAPRLLYLVKQLESAIRARMDVALRSRGITVPQYTALTVLEQHDDMSAAQLARYTFVTAQAMEGVVGALQNAGLIVRHRDPENRRRLVISLTAEGRALLEDCREDIDRIEAVAFASLTTEQRSRLSEWLSESRRALAAEAREGSQR
;
A
#
# COMPACT_ATOMS: atom_id res chain seq x y z
N MET A 1 -28.14 9.04 -43.35
CA MET A 1 -28.42 8.57 -41.98
C MET A 1 -27.15 8.79 -41.15
N PRO A 2 -27.14 9.73 -40.21
CA PRO A 2 -25.98 9.85 -39.34
C PRO A 2 -25.96 8.65 -38.38
N ALA A 3 -24.79 7.99 -38.26
CA ALA A 3 -24.54 6.94 -37.33
C ALA A 3 -24.85 7.44 -35.92
N ARG A 4 -25.69 6.71 -35.20
CA ARG A 4 -25.93 6.96 -33.76
C ARG A 4 -24.57 6.88 -33.05
N ALA A 5 -24.14 8.03 -32.49
CA ALA A 5 -23.09 8.01 -31.50
C ALA A 5 -23.53 7.00 -30.43
N HIS A 6 -22.82 5.88 -30.32
CA HIS A 6 -22.99 4.96 -29.19
C HIS A 6 -22.66 5.76 -27.94
N ASP A 7 -23.69 6.01 -27.14
CA ASP A 7 -23.56 6.59 -25.83
C ASP A 7 -22.81 5.54 -24.95
N VAL A 8 -21.49 5.60 -24.98
CA VAL A 8 -20.64 4.71 -24.19
C VAL A 8 -20.78 5.17 -22.74
N PRO A 9 -21.37 4.34 -21.87
CA PRO A 9 -21.53 4.74 -20.48
C PRO A 9 -20.19 5.10 -19.86
N ALA A 10 -20.16 6.13 -19.01
CA ALA A 10 -18.95 6.52 -18.28
C ALA A 10 -18.39 5.32 -17.47
N PRO A 11 -17.09 5.12 -17.45
CA PRO A 11 -16.49 4.00 -16.73
C PRO A 11 -16.78 4.11 -15.23
N ARG A 12 -17.05 2.98 -14.59
CA ARG A 12 -17.24 2.94 -13.13
C ARG A 12 -15.98 3.41 -12.40
N LEU A 13 -16.15 4.17 -11.32
CA LEU A 13 -15.03 4.63 -10.47
C LEU A 13 -14.14 3.47 -10.02
N LEU A 14 -14.73 2.33 -9.64
CA LEU A 14 -14.01 1.14 -9.25
C LEU A 14 -13.06 0.65 -10.34
N TYR A 15 -13.49 0.71 -11.60
CA TYR A 15 -12.66 0.32 -12.74
C TYR A 15 -11.50 1.30 -12.97
N LEU A 16 -11.75 2.61 -12.86
CA LEU A 16 -10.71 3.64 -12.98
C LEU A 16 -9.65 3.51 -11.88
N VAL A 17 -10.08 3.27 -10.63
CA VAL A 17 -9.15 3.02 -9.52
C VAL A 17 -8.31 1.78 -9.77
N LYS A 18 -8.93 0.70 -10.30
CA LYS A 18 -8.22 -0.54 -10.62
C LYS A 18 -7.20 -0.35 -11.75
N GLN A 19 -7.54 0.42 -12.78
CA GLN A 19 -6.62 0.74 -13.87
C GLN A 19 -5.45 1.61 -13.38
N LEU A 20 -5.74 2.61 -12.55
CA LEU A 20 -4.71 3.47 -11.97
C LEU A 20 -3.76 2.67 -11.06
N GLU A 21 -4.29 1.83 -10.18
CA GLU A 21 -3.49 0.94 -9.33
C GLU A 21 -2.55 0.07 -10.16
N SER A 22 -3.06 -0.56 -11.23
CA SER A 22 -2.25 -1.41 -12.11
C SER A 22 -1.15 -0.63 -12.82
N ALA A 23 -1.43 0.59 -13.25
CA ALA A 23 -0.44 1.45 -13.91
C ALA A 23 0.66 1.92 -12.93
N ILE A 24 0.28 2.28 -11.71
CA ILE A 24 1.22 2.65 -10.64
C ILE A 24 2.08 1.45 -10.27
N ARG A 25 1.48 0.28 -10.03
CA ARG A 25 2.19 -0.97 -9.71
C ARG A 25 3.26 -1.29 -10.75
N ALA A 26 2.93 -1.23 -12.04
CA ALA A 26 3.88 -1.51 -13.12
C ALA A 26 5.10 -0.58 -13.08
N ARG A 27 4.90 0.70 -12.74
CA ARG A 27 6.00 1.67 -12.57
C ARG A 27 6.83 1.39 -11.33
N MET A 28 6.17 1.06 -10.22
CA MET A 28 6.84 0.70 -8.97
C MET A 28 7.66 -0.57 -9.12
N ASP A 29 7.15 -1.61 -9.80
CA ASP A 29 7.90 -2.84 -10.05
C ASP A 29 9.24 -2.56 -10.77
N VAL A 30 9.25 -1.64 -11.73
CA VAL A 30 10.48 -1.23 -12.42
C VAL A 30 11.41 -0.48 -11.47
N ALA A 31 10.90 0.49 -10.73
CA ALA A 31 11.69 1.33 -9.82
C ALA A 31 12.32 0.54 -8.67
N LEU A 32 11.58 -0.41 -8.10
CA LEU A 32 12.00 -1.19 -6.92
C LEU A 32 12.92 -2.37 -7.27
N ARG A 33 12.90 -2.84 -8.51
CA ARG A 33 13.71 -3.99 -8.96
C ARG A 33 15.20 -3.79 -8.74
N SER A 34 15.72 -2.60 -9.01
CA SER A 34 17.14 -2.28 -8.81
C SER A 34 17.58 -2.33 -7.34
N ARG A 35 16.64 -2.25 -6.42
CA ARG A 35 16.86 -2.31 -4.96
C ARG A 35 16.56 -3.69 -4.37
N GLY A 36 16.21 -4.66 -5.22
CA GLY A 36 15.97 -6.04 -4.83
C GLY A 36 14.73 -6.27 -3.97
N ILE A 37 13.75 -5.35 -4.00
CA ILE A 37 12.48 -5.51 -3.28
C ILE A 37 11.27 -5.49 -4.24
N THR A 38 10.19 -6.09 -3.79
CA THR A 38 8.90 -6.14 -4.50
C THR A 38 7.95 -5.04 -4.00
N VAL A 39 6.91 -4.74 -4.78
CA VAL A 39 5.88 -3.77 -4.37
C VAL A 39 5.21 -4.17 -3.05
N PRO A 40 4.82 -5.43 -2.78
CA PRO A 40 4.28 -5.81 -1.47
C PRO A 40 5.26 -5.59 -0.31
N GLN A 41 6.55 -5.85 -0.51
CA GLN A 41 7.59 -5.60 0.48
C GLN A 41 7.74 -4.09 0.76
N TYR A 42 7.83 -3.27 -0.28
CA TYR A 42 7.86 -1.82 -0.16
C TYR A 42 6.64 -1.27 0.58
N THR A 43 5.44 -1.75 0.21
CA THR A 43 4.18 -1.34 0.87
C THR A 43 4.19 -1.70 2.35
N ALA A 44 4.65 -2.90 2.72
CA ALA A 44 4.76 -3.29 4.12
C ALA A 44 5.74 -2.39 4.90
N LEU A 45 6.90 -2.07 4.33
CA LEU A 45 7.87 -1.16 4.95
C LEU A 45 7.28 0.25 5.14
N THR A 46 6.55 0.78 4.14
CA THR A 46 5.92 2.10 4.21
C THR A 46 4.85 2.16 5.30
N VAL A 47 4.05 1.09 5.45
CA VAL A 47 3.05 1.00 6.51
C VAL A 47 3.72 0.95 7.88
N LEU A 48 4.81 0.19 8.03
CA LEU A 48 5.58 0.11 9.27
C LEU A 48 6.31 1.43 9.61
N GLU A 49 6.65 2.26 8.61
CA GLU A 49 7.19 3.60 8.85
C GLU A 49 6.15 4.52 9.50
N GLN A 50 4.89 4.37 9.13
CA GLN A 50 3.78 5.19 9.64
C GLN A 50 3.17 4.64 10.94
N HIS A 51 3.32 3.36 11.19
CA HIS A 51 2.67 2.64 12.29
C HIS A 51 3.66 1.65 12.91
N ASP A 52 4.38 2.08 13.91
CA ASP A 52 5.29 1.21 14.65
C ASP A 52 4.53 0.07 15.37
N ASP A 53 5.25 -1.04 15.61
CA ASP A 53 4.77 -2.15 16.46
C ASP A 53 3.48 -2.84 16.00
N MET A 54 3.34 -3.05 14.69
CA MET A 54 2.23 -3.83 14.14
C MET A 54 2.50 -5.34 14.18
N SER A 55 1.47 -6.12 14.50
CA SER A 55 1.52 -7.57 14.25
C SER A 55 1.40 -7.88 12.75
N ALA A 56 1.88 -9.06 12.32
CA ALA A 56 1.73 -9.50 10.93
C ALA A 56 0.26 -9.53 10.48
N ALA A 57 -0.64 -9.93 11.37
CA ALA A 57 -2.08 -9.92 11.08
C ALA A 57 -2.65 -8.51 10.88
N GLN A 58 -2.20 -7.52 11.66
CA GLN A 58 -2.59 -6.12 11.46
C GLN A 58 -2.04 -5.58 10.15
N LEU A 59 -0.78 -5.86 9.84
CA LEU A 59 -0.13 -5.47 8.59
C LEU A 59 -0.85 -6.07 7.37
N ALA A 60 -1.23 -7.34 7.43
CA ALA A 60 -2.02 -8.01 6.39
C ALA A 60 -3.37 -7.33 6.17
N ARG A 61 -4.10 -7.01 7.24
CA ARG A 61 -5.37 -6.27 7.14
C ARG A 61 -5.20 -4.88 6.57
N TYR A 62 -4.14 -4.19 6.99
CA TYR A 62 -3.87 -2.82 6.54
C TYR A 62 -3.53 -2.75 5.05
N THR A 63 -2.85 -3.77 4.53
CA THR A 63 -2.44 -3.86 3.13
C THR A 63 -3.40 -4.65 2.23
N PHE A 64 -4.52 -5.14 2.78
CA PHE A 64 -5.53 -5.93 2.06
C PHE A 64 -4.97 -7.20 1.40
N VAL A 65 -4.05 -7.87 2.08
CA VAL A 65 -3.54 -9.19 1.67
C VAL A 65 -3.91 -10.24 2.70
N THR A 66 -3.81 -11.52 2.33
CA THR A 66 -4.03 -12.62 3.26
C THR A 66 -2.93 -12.70 4.32
N ALA A 67 -3.25 -13.26 5.48
CA ALA A 67 -2.26 -13.47 6.53
C ALA A 67 -1.09 -14.34 6.04
N GLN A 68 -1.36 -15.37 5.24
CA GLN A 68 -0.34 -16.25 4.67
C GLN A 68 0.59 -15.49 3.70
N ALA A 69 0.03 -14.66 2.82
CA ALA A 69 0.84 -13.83 1.91
C ALA A 69 1.72 -12.85 2.69
N MET A 70 1.17 -12.22 3.73
CA MET A 70 1.93 -11.29 4.58
C MET A 70 3.04 -12.00 5.35
N GLU A 71 2.85 -13.21 5.85
CA GLU A 71 3.92 -13.97 6.50
C GLU A 71 5.10 -14.23 5.56
N GLY A 72 4.85 -14.49 4.27
CA GLY A 72 5.89 -14.58 3.24
C GLY A 72 6.65 -13.27 3.04
N VAL A 73 5.93 -12.15 2.98
CA VAL A 73 6.53 -10.81 2.87
C VAL A 73 7.39 -10.48 4.08
N VAL A 74 6.85 -10.69 5.28
CA VAL A 74 7.53 -10.42 6.55
C VAL A 74 8.77 -11.31 6.70
N GLY A 75 8.67 -12.60 6.35
CA GLY A 75 9.81 -13.52 6.38
C GLY A 75 10.95 -13.06 5.47
N ALA A 76 10.64 -12.64 4.24
CA ALA A 76 11.63 -12.12 3.29
C ALA A 76 12.28 -10.82 3.79
N LEU A 77 11.50 -9.88 4.33
CA LEU A 77 12.00 -8.63 4.90
C LEU A 77 12.89 -8.85 6.12
N GLN A 78 12.52 -9.80 6.98
CA GLN A 78 13.31 -10.16 8.16
C GLN A 78 14.63 -10.79 7.74
N ASN A 79 14.63 -11.71 6.78
CA ASN A 79 15.84 -12.35 6.26
C ASN A 79 16.78 -11.32 5.58
N ALA A 80 16.22 -10.27 4.98
CA ALA A 80 16.99 -9.16 4.41
C ALA A 80 17.49 -8.15 5.46
N GLY A 81 17.13 -8.32 6.74
CA GLY A 81 17.53 -7.40 7.81
C GLY A 81 16.82 -6.05 7.81
N LEU A 82 15.71 -5.92 7.06
CA LEU A 82 14.96 -4.66 6.91
C LEU A 82 13.93 -4.43 8.01
N ILE A 83 13.54 -5.49 8.69
CA ILE A 83 12.62 -5.48 9.83
C ILE A 83 13.10 -6.42 10.93
N VAL A 84 12.58 -6.21 12.11
CA VAL A 84 12.79 -7.08 13.29
C VAL A 84 11.46 -7.40 13.93
N ARG A 85 11.31 -8.66 14.38
CA ARG A 85 10.18 -9.08 15.23
C ARG A 85 10.62 -9.05 16.68
N HIS A 86 9.80 -8.50 17.55
CA HIS A 86 10.04 -8.46 18.98
C HIS A 86 8.74 -8.59 19.77
N ARG A 87 8.86 -8.82 21.07
CA ARG A 87 7.69 -8.82 21.96
C ARG A 87 7.21 -7.40 22.18
N ASP A 88 5.90 -7.21 22.09
CA ASP A 88 5.27 -5.94 22.40
C ASP A 88 5.59 -5.55 23.87
N PRO A 89 6.15 -4.37 24.13
CA PRO A 89 6.46 -3.91 25.49
C PRO A 89 5.22 -3.87 26.39
N GLU A 90 4.06 -3.58 25.85
CA GLU A 90 2.80 -3.47 26.60
C GLU A 90 2.08 -4.83 26.73
N ASN A 91 2.33 -5.76 25.81
CA ASN A 91 1.72 -7.08 25.82
C ASN A 91 2.70 -8.16 25.32
N ARG A 92 3.47 -8.74 26.23
CA ARG A 92 4.51 -9.72 25.93
C ARG A 92 4.04 -11.01 25.24
N ARG A 93 2.73 -11.26 25.17
CA ARG A 93 2.18 -12.40 24.41
C ARG A 93 2.08 -12.08 22.91
N ARG A 94 2.16 -10.81 22.54
CA ARG A 94 2.05 -10.33 21.17
C ARG A 94 3.43 -10.16 20.55
N LEU A 95 3.61 -10.67 19.32
CA LEU A 95 4.75 -10.37 18.45
C LEU A 95 4.38 -9.18 17.56
N VAL A 96 5.27 -8.20 17.52
CA VAL A 96 5.16 -7.00 16.69
C VAL A 96 6.39 -6.85 15.82
N ILE A 97 6.24 -6.05 14.77
CA ILE A 97 7.23 -5.85 13.72
C ILE A 97 7.59 -4.37 13.69
N SER A 98 8.88 -4.08 13.68
CA SER A 98 9.41 -2.73 13.55
C SER A 98 10.46 -2.66 12.44
N LEU A 99 10.61 -1.47 11.85
CA LEU A 99 11.68 -1.19 10.90
C LEU A 99 13.05 -1.19 11.60
N THR A 100 14.05 -1.73 10.91
CA THR A 100 15.45 -1.53 11.25
C THR A 100 15.96 -0.20 10.68
N ALA A 101 17.18 0.19 11.03
CA ALA A 101 17.85 1.34 10.40
C ALA A 101 18.04 1.11 8.90
N GLU A 102 18.36 -0.11 8.50
CA GLU A 102 18.51 -0.54 7.11
C GLU A 102 17.18 -0.45 6.34
N GLY A 103 16.07 -0.84 6.98
CA GLY A 103 14.74 -0.69 6.41
C GLY A 103 14.36 0.76 6.14
N ARG A 104 14.67 1.65 7.07
CA ARG A 104 14.47 3.11 6.89
C ARG A 104 15.37 3.68 5.79
N ALA A 105 16.63 3.28 5.74
CA ALA A 105 17.56 3.71 4.70
C ALA A 105 17.08 3.27 3.31
N LEU A 106 16.57 2.05 3.18
CA LEU A 106 16.03 1.57 1.91
C LEU A 106 14.80 2.37 1.46
N LEU A 107 13.89 2.71 2.38
CA LEU A 107 12.74 3.57 2.05
C LEU A 107 13.20 4.95 1.55
N GLU A 108 14.21 5.53 2.20
CA GLU A 108 14.78 6.82 1.76
C GLU A 108 15.40 6.72 0.36
N ASP A 109 16.14 5.64 0.06
CA ASP A 109 16.71 5.39 -1.27
C ASP A 109 15.64 5.22 -2.37
N CYS A 110 14.45 4.76 -2.00
CA CYS A 110 13.33 4.63 -2.94
C CYS A 110 12.58 5.95 -3.17
N ARG A 111 12.69 6.91 -2.26
CA ARG A 111 11.84 8.10 -2.17
C ARG A 111 11.76 8.87 -3.48
N GLU A 112 12.91 9.18 -4.09
CA GLU A 112 12.94 9.97 -5.32
C GLU A 112 12.19 9.32 -6.48
N ASP A 113 12.34 8.01 -6.67
CA ASP A 113 11.65 7.29 -7.74
C ASP A 113 10.15 7.20 -7.49
N ILE A 114 9.74 6.99 -6.24
CA ILE A 114 8.32 6.94 -5.86
C ILE A 114 7.68 8.33 -5.99
N ASP A 115 8.34 9.38 -5.54
CA ASP A 115 7.87 10.77 -5.68
C ASP A 115 7.70 11.14 -7.16
N ARG A 116 8.59 10.68 -8.03
CA ARG A 116 8.49 10.88 -9.48
C ARG A 116 7.28 10.16 -10.07
N ILE A 117 6.99 8.95 -9.64
CA ILE A 117 5.79 8.20 -10.07
C ILE A 117 4.52 8.96 -9.64
N GLU A 118 4.46 9.40 -8.40
CA GLU A 118 3.35 10.18 -7.86
C GLU A 118 3.17 11.50 -8.58
N ALA A 119 4.27 12.22 -8.84
CA ALA A 119 4.25 13.49 -9.57
C ALA A 119 3.69 13.33 -10.98
N VAL A 120 4.05 12.25 -11.69
CA VAL A 120 3.51 11.94 -13.03
C VAL A 120 2.05 11.53 -12.96
N ALA A 121 1.68 10.65 -12.02
CA ALA A 121 0.31 10.14 -11.90
C ALA A 121 -0.70 11.26 -11.63
N PHE A 122 -0.31 12.26 -10.84
CA PHE A 122 -1.20 13.34 -10.39
C PHE A 122 -0.79 14.72 -10.91
N ALA A 123 -0.07 14.78 -12.03
CA ALA A 123 0.44 16.03 -12.61
C ALA A 123 -0.67 17.05 -12.93
N SER A 124 -1.86 16.57 -13.32
CA SER A 124 -3.01 17.41 -13.66
C SER A 124 -3.75 18.00 -12.47
N LEU A 125 -3.46 17.54 -11.25
CA LEU A 125 -4.16 17.97 -10.04
C LEU A 125 -3.45 19.13 -9.35
N THR A 126 -4.22 20.12 -8.91
CA THR A 126 -3.75 21.16 -7.99
C THR A 126 -3.46 20.57 -6.61
N THR A 127 -2.75 21.29 -5.76
CA THR A 127 -2.48 20.89 -4.36
C THR A 127 -3.77 20.62 -3.59
N GLU A 128 -4.78 21.47 -3.74
CA GLU A 128 -6.09 21.27 -3.11
C GLU A 128 -6.80 20.01 -3.61
N GLN A 129 -6.76 19.76 -4.93
CA GLN A 129 -7.34 18.55 -5.51
C GLN A 129 -6.64 17.27 -5.03
N ARG A 130 -5.31 17.29 -4.89
CA ARG A 130 -4.54 16.18 -4.33
C ARG A 130 -4.92 15.89 -2.89
N SER A 131 -5.05 16.95 -2.06
CA SER A 131 -5.49 16.82 -0.67
C SER A 131 -6.88 16.18 -0.58
N ARG A 132 -7.84 16.66 -1.37
CA ARG A 132 -9.19 16.08 -1.44
C ARG A 132 -9.21 14.64 -1.94
N LEU A 133 -8.41 14.33 -2.95
CA LEU A 133 -8.29 12.96 -3.46
C LEU A 133 -7.75 12.03 -2.36
N SER A 134 -6.74 12.45 -1.62
CA SER A 134 -6.19 11.71 -0.48
C SER A 134 -7.24 11.43 0.59
N GLU A 135 -8.07 12.42 0.94
CA GLU A 135 -9.19 12.27 1.87
C GLU A 135 -10.20 11.23 1.37
N TRP A 136 -10.68 11.36 0.13
CA TRP A 136 -11.65 10.43 -0.47
C TRP A 136 -11.13 9.00 -0.56
N LEU A 137 -9.87 8.80 -0.97
CA LEU A 137 -9.24 7.48 -1.02
C LEU A 137 -9.13 6.87 0.39
N SER A 138 -8.78 7.69 1.39
CA SER A 138 -8.68 7.25 2.78
C SER A 138 -10.05 6.89 3.38
N GLU A 139 -11.08 7.65 3.06
CA GLU A 139 -12.47 7.36 3.48
C GLU A 139 -12.99 6.09 2.84
N SER A 140 -12.80 5.93 1.51
CA SER A 140 -13.22 4.73 0.78
C SER A 140 -12.54 3.47 1.33
N ARG A 141 -11.23 3.54 1.63
CA ARG A 141 -10.48 2.45 2.24
C ARG A 141 -11.04 2.09 3.62
N ARG A 142 -11.34 3.10 4.46
CA ARG A 142 -11.92 2.87 5.80
C ARG A 142 -13.30 2.23 5.72
N ALA A 143 -14.15 2.66 4.80
CA ALA A 143 -15.48 2.09 4.59
C ALA A 143 -15.41 0.59 4.24
N LEU A 144 -14.54 0.21 3.30
CA LEU A 144 -14.33 -1.20 2.94
C LEU A 144 -13.76 -2.03 4.10
N ALA A 145 -12.85 -1.45 4.90
CA ALA A 145 -12.30 -2.13 6.06
C ALA A 145 -13.32 -2.35 7.18
N ALA A 146 -14.28 -1.44 7.35
CA ALA A 146 -15.37 -1.58 8.31
C ALA A 146 -16.35 -2.69 7.90
N GLU A 147 -16.75 -2.73 6.64
CA GLU A 147 -17.64 -3.77 6.10
C GLU A 147 -17.04 -5.17 6.23
N ALA A 148 -15.75 -5.32 5.94
CA ALA A 148 -15.05 -6.61 6.07
C ALA A 148 -15.04 -7.14 7.51
N ARG A 149 -15.02 -6.28 8.52
CA ARG A 149 -15.10 -6.67 9.95
C ARG A 149 -16.49 -7.14 10.33
N GLU A 150 -17.54 -6.49 9.85
CA GLU A 150 -18.92 -6.85 10.11
C GLU A 150 -19.29 -8.19 9.43
N GLY A 151 -18.78 -8.43 8.21
CA GLY A 151 -18.96 -9.69 7.49
C GLY A 151 -18.28 -10.91 8.14
N SER A 152 -17.19 -10.69 8.87
CA SER A 152 -16.47 -11.76 9.59
C SER A 152 -17.10 -12.15 10.95
N GLN A 153 -18.12 -11.40 11.41
CA GLN A 153 -18.83 -11.67 12.67
C GLN A 153 -20.19 -12.38 12.45
N ARG A 154 -20.56 -12.67 11.22
CA ARG A 154 -21.76 -13.43 10.84
C ARG A 154 -21.39 -14.83 10.38
#